data_64d5e721dad37a8bbb9c9768f0ff7689
#
_entry.id   64d5e721dad37a8bbb9c9768f0ff7689
#
_cell.length_a   1.000
_cell.length_b   1.000
_cell.length_c   1.000
_cell.angle_alpha   90.00
_cell.angle_beta   90.00
_cell.angle_gamma   90.00
#
_symmetry.space_group_name_H-M   'P 1'
#
loop_
_entity.id
_entity.type
_entity.pdbx_description
1 polymer ?
#
loop_
_entity_poly.entity_id
_entity_poly.type
_entity_poly.pdbx_seq_one_letter_code
_entity_poly.pdbx_strand_id
1 'polypeptide(L)'
;FQLAIFTSAKGNYRYARLFPKQDTLCFQESHAFFFEKLGKVYKTLVYDNMKVAVKKFVGPSEKEPTEGLLKLSTYYGFKFRFCNVRSGNEKGHVERSVEYVRRKAFAFKENFISLEKANEYLDSICDELNQKKQSYNEGRNAIEILEIEKEYMLPKMPLFDSARIEELRVDKYSTIVVNGSHYSVLDKLVGKIVLVKIYSTLILCYYEGEKVAQHERKYGFNEWSIKFEHFISTLNRKPGALANSTAMLQVDPRLKEIYKNYYIKKEREFIELFTIINEKGLDEVLKVIKSLKSLSPLDISNEKIKVLLNRHKESSHPVNMKNCEILENSRQMLEQYKSLIPISDKGFVEEALL
;
A
#
# COMPACT_ATOMS: atom_id res chain seq x y z
N PHE A 1 -1.00 -6.26 -16.71
CA PHE A 1 -1.26 -7.09 -15.53
C PHE A 1 -1.75 -8.47 -15.92
N GLN A 2 -1.55 -9.46 -15.04
CA GLN A 2 -2.02 -10.84 -15.20
C GLN A 2 -3.12 -11.11 -14.20
N LEU A 3 -4.15 -11.84 -14.61
CA LEU A 3 -5.32 -12.15 -13.80
C LEU A 3 -5.25 -13.59 -13.30
N ALA A 4 -5.16 -13.80 -11.99
CA ALA A 4 -5.36 -15.09 -11.35
C ALA A 4 -6.83 -15.24 -10.98
N ILE A 5 -7.44 -16.38 -11.34
CA ILE A 5 -8.84 -16.69 -11.02
C ILE A 5 -8.92 -18.09 -10.42
N PHE A 6 -9.69 -18.19 -9.34
CA PHE A 6 -10.10 -19.45 -8.73
C PHE A 6 -11.62 -19.55 -8.79
N THR A 7 -12.12 -20.73 -9.16
CA THR A 7 -13.57 -20.98 -9.25
C THR A 7 -13.88 -22.34 -8.65
N SER A 8 -14.86 -22.40 -7.71
CA SER A 8 -15.32 -23.69 -7.18
C SER A 8 -16.14 -24.44 -8.23
N ALA A 9 -15.98 -25.75 -8.26
CA ALA A 9 -16.59 -26.59 -9.30
C ALA A 9 -18.12 -26.65 -9.18
N LYS A 10 -18.68 -26.74 -7.97
CA LYS A 10 -20.11 -26.86 -7.71
C LYS A 10 -20.81 -25.51 -7.58
N GLY A 11 -20.29 -24.66 -6.68
CA GLY A 11 -20.95 -23.39 -6.36
C GLY A 11 -20.60 -22.25 -7.30
N ASN A 12 -19.63 -22.39 -8.21
CA ASN A 12 -19.09 -21.28 -9.00
C ASN A 12 -18.66 -20.08 -8.15
N TYR A 13 -18.24 -20.31 -6.91
CA TYR A 13 -17.61 -19.26 -6.12
C TYR A 13 -16.35 -18.78 -6.81
N ARG A 14 -16.26 -17.48 -7.05
CA ARG A 14 -15.16 -16.85 -7.80
C ARG A 14 -14.34 -15.98 -6.90
N TYR A 15 -13.04 -16.14 -7.00
CA TYR A 15 -12.04 -15.24 -6.46
C TYR A 15 -11.09 -14.85 -7.57
N ALA A 16 -10.79 -13.58 -7.71
CA ALA A 16 -9.88 -13.10 -8.73
C ALA A 16 -8.94 -12.02 -8.18
N ARG A 17 -7.70 -11.99 -8.68
CA ARG A 17 -6.70 -11.00 -8.29
C ARG A 17 -5.75 -10.70 -9.44
N LEU A 18 -5.40 -9.43 -9.60
CA LEU A 18 -4.41 -8.95 -10.56
C LEU A 18 -3.00 -8.98 -9.98
N PHE A 19 -2.06 -9.39 -10.81
CA PHE A 19 -0.63 -9.41 -10.49
C PHE A 19 0.18 -8.71 -11.59
N PRO A 20 1.38 -8.18 -11.27
CA PRO A 20 2.24 -7.53 -12.26
C PRO A 20 2.73 -8.47 -13.36
N LYS A 21 3.00 -9.74 -13.02
CA LYS A 21 3.52 -10.78 -13.93
C LYS A 21 2.90 -12.15 -13.66
N GLN A 22 3.11 -13.07 -14.60
CA GLN A 22 2.79 -14.49 -14.43
C GLN A 22 4.11 -15.24 -14.17
N ASP A 23 4.53 -15.25 -12.92
CA ASP A 23 5.71 -15.97 -12.43
C ASP A 23 5.38 -16.85 -11.22
N THR A 24 6.33 -17.65 -10.76
CA THR A 24 6.14 -18.56 -9.63
C THR A 24 5.75 -17.82 -8.36
N LEU A 25 6.28 -16.63 -8.15
CA LEU A 25 6.01 -15.79 -6.99
C LEU A 25 4.53 -15.35 -6.96
N CYS A 26 4.06 -14.75 -8.05
CA CYS A 26 2.67 -14.33 -8.20
C CYS A 26 1.70 -15.52 -8.14
N PHE A 27 2.10 -16.67 -8.68
CA PHE A 27 1.34 -17.91 -8.58
C PHE A 27 1.20 -18.37 -7.13
N GLN A 28 2.27 -18.37 -6.34
CA GLN A 28 2.22 -18.73 -4.93
C GLN A 28 1.41 -17.73 -4.09
N GLU A 29 1.61 -16.45 -4.30
CA GLU A 29 0.83 -15.41 -3.62
C GLU A 29 -0.67 -15.49 -3.96
N SER A 30 -1.02 -15.78 -5.20
CA SER A 30 -2.43 -15.91 -5.60
C SER A 30 -3.17 -16.99 -4.80
N HIS A 31 -2.52 -18.13 -4.55
CA HIS A 31 -3.06 -19.21 -3.72
C HIS A 31 -3.15 -18.82 -2.25
N ALA A 32 -2.08 -18.18 -1.73
CA ALA A 32 -2.04 -17.73 -0.35
C ALA A 32 -3.18 -16.74 -0.05
N PHE A 33 -3.39 -15.74 -0.91
CA PHE A 33 -4.50 -14.79 -0.78
C PHE A 33 -5.87 -15.44 -0.97
N PHE A 34 -5.99 -16.39 -1.90
CA PHE A 34 -7.24 -17.14 -2.09
C PHE A 34 -7.64 -17.92 -0.84
N PHE A 35 -6.72 -18.69 -0.26
CA PHE A 35 -6.99 -19.47 0.95
C PHE A 35 -7.22 -18.58 2.18
N GLU A 36 -6.54 -17.44 2.26
CA GLU A 36 -6.79 -16.45 3.32
C GLU A 36 -8.21 -15.87 3.22
N LYS A 37 -8.65 -15.43 2.02
CA LYS A 37 -10.02 -14.93 1.78
C LYS A 37 -11.07 -16.00 2.06
N LEU A 38 -10.78 -17.25 1.70
CA LEU A 38 -11.70 -18.39 1.87
C LEU A 38 -11.83 -18.83 3.34
N GLY A 39 -10.75 -18.66 4.13
CA GLY A 39 -10.64 -19.15 5.51
C GLY A 39 -10.53 -20.67 5.64
N LYS A 40 -10.37 -21.39 4.55
CA LYS A 40 -10.26 -22.85 4.43
C LYS A 40 -9.44 -23.20 3.17
N VAL A 41 -9.09 -24.50 3.01
CA VAL A 41 -8.33 -24.97 1.85
C VAL A 41 -9.10 -26.09 1.15
N TYR A 42 -9.30 -25.99 -0.15
CA TYR A 42 -9.90 -27.08 -0.94
C TYR A 42 -8.99 -28.30 -0.93
N LYS A 43 -9.56 -29.50 -0.78
CA LYS A 43 -8.80 -30.77 -0.80
C LYS A 43 -8.11 -31.06 -2.13
N THR A 44 -8.70 -30.59 -3.23
CA THR A 44 -8.16 -30.82 -4.57
C THR A 44 -8.30 -29.57 -5.44
N LEU A 45 -7.21 -29.18 -6.05
CA LEU A 45 -7.15 -28.07 -7.01
C LEU A 45 -6.88 -28.62 -8.42
N VAL A 46 -7.56 -28.05 -9.40
CA VAL A 46 -7.40 -28.42 -10.81
C VAL A 46 -6.76 -27.26 -11.55
N TYR A 47 -5.68 -27.55 -12.26
CA TYR A 47 -4.93 -26.55 -13.01
C TYR A 47 -5.03 -26.76 -14.50
N ASP A 48 -5.16 -25.66 -15.23
CA ASP A 48 -4.84 -25.68 -16.67
C ASP A 48 -3.32 -25.85 -16.86
N ASN A 49 -2.90 -26.13 -18.08
CA ASN A 49 -1.51 -26.42 -18.46
C ASN A 49 -0.63 -25.15 -18.47
N MET A 50 -0.70 -24.34 -17.42
CA MET A 50 0.09 -23.12 -17.32
C MET A 50 1.55 -23.40 -16.92
N LYS A 51 2.49 -22.68 -17.49
CA LYS A 51 3.94 -22.85 -17.26
C LYS A 51 4.38 -22.68 -15.79
N VAL A 52 3.62 -21.94 -15.00
CA VAL A 52 3.91 -21.75 -13.56
C VAL A 52 3.50 -22.95 -12.70
N ALA A 53 2.64 -23.84 -13.22
CA ALA A 53 2.22 -25.07 -12.54
C ALA A 53 2.85 -26.34 -13.13
N VAL A 54 3.11 -26.37 -14.46
CA VAL A 54 3.69 -27.51 -15.18
C VAL A 54 5.12 -27.19 -15.59
N LYS A 55 6.08 -27.98 -15.10
CA LYS A 55 7.49 -27.85 -15.43
C LYS A 55 7.81 -28.51 -16.76
N LYS A 56 7.30 -29.74 -16.98
CA LYS A 56 7.60 -30.53 -18.15
C LYS A 56 6.42 -31.47 -18.48
N PHE A 57 6.15 -31.68 -19.78
CA PHE A 57 5.29 -32.71 -20.27
C PHE A 57 6.11 -33.99 -20.49
N VAL A 58 5.87 -35.02 -19.71
CA VAL A 58 6.64 -36.28 -19.75
C VAL A 58 5.98 -37.29 -20.71
N GLY A 59 4.66 -37.13 -20.98
CA GLY A 59 3.88 -37.96 -21.86
C GLY A 59 2.53 -37.30 -22.23
N PRO A 60 1.67 -38.00 -23.00
CA PRO A 60 0.37 -37.45 -23.42
C PRO A 60 -0.55 -37.04 -22.26
N SER A 61 -0.41 -37.72 -21.12
CA SER A 61 -1.22 -37.48 -19.91
C SER A 61 -0.39 -37.19 -18.65
N GLU A 62 0.93 -37.30 -18.71
CA GLU A 62 1.81 -37.20 -17.55
C GLU A 62 2.56 -35.88 -17.57
N LYS A 63 2.46 -35.14 -16.49
CA LYS A 63 3.02 -33.78 -16.33
C LYS A 63 3.79 -33.67 -15.04
N GLU A 64 5.00 -33.17 -15.12
CA GLU A 64 5.83 -32.84 -13.95
C GLU A 64 5.41 -31.49 -13.38
N PRO A 65 5.01 -31.40 -12.09
CA PRO A 65 4.65 -30.14 -11.45
C PRO A 65 5.89 -29.29 -11.25
N THR A 66 5.69 -27.98 -11.15
CA THR A 66 6.75 -27.05 -10.74
C THR A 66 7.03 -27.20 -9.24
N GLU A 67 8.26 -26.86 -8.83
CA GLU A 67 8.64 -26.81 -7.41
C GLU A 67 7.74 -25.86 -6.61
N GLY A 68 7.33 -24.74 -7.23
CA GLY A 68 6.42 -23.77 -6.61
C GLY A 68 5.06 -24.36 -6.27
N LEU A 69 4.49 -25.21 -7.15
CA LEU A 69 3.23 -25.93 -6.90
C LEU A 69 3.42 -27.01 -5.82
N LEU A 70 4.52 -27.74 -5.85
CA LEU A 70 4.82 -28.75 -4.84
C LEU A 70 4.94 -28.15 -3.43
N LYS A 71 5.65 -27.02 -3.29
CA LYS A 71 5.75 -26.29 -2.02
C LYS A 71 4.38 -25.88 -1.47
N LEU A 72 3.52 -25.32 -2.31
CA LEU A 72 2.15 -24.95 -1.92
C LEU A 72 1.32 -26.18 -1.50
N SER A 73 1.33 -27.23 -2.32
CA SER A 73 0.58 -28.46 -2.06
C SER A 73 1.01 -29.10 -0.74
N THR A 74 2.32 -29.16 -0.48
CA THR A 74 2.86 -29.70 0.77
C THR A 74 2.48 -28.84 1.98
N TYR A 75 2.60 -27.51 1.85
CA TYR A 75 2.30 -26.58 2.93
C TYR A 75 0.83 -26.59 3.34
N TYR A 76 -0.09 -26.48 2.36
CA TYR A 76 -1.53 -26.42 2.60
C TYR A 76 -2.21 -27.80 2.68
N GLY A 77 -1.52 -28.88 2.32
CA GLY A 77 -2.03 -30.25 2.36
C GLY A 77 -3.03 -30.60 1.23
N PHE A 78 -3.17 -29.76 0.20
CA PHE A 78 -4.08 -30.04 -0.90
C PHE A 78 -3.45 -30.96 -1.95
N LYS A 79 -4.29 -31.77 -2.61
CA LYS A 79 -3.92 -32.51 -3.81
C LYS A 79 -4.16 -31.67 -5.05
N PHE A 80 -3.39 -31.90 -6.10
CA PHE A 80 -3.60 -31.22 -7.38
C PHE A 80 -3.68 -32.22 -8.54
N ARG A 81 -4.37 -31.80 -9.58
CA ARG A 81 -4.39 -32.49 -10.88
C ARG A 81 -4.37 -31.47 -12.01
N PHE A 82 -3.91 -31.86 -13.15
CA PHE A 82 -3.91 -31.03 -14.35
C PHE A 82 -5.08 -31.44 -15.26
N CYS A 83 -5.68 -30.46 -15.95
CA CYS A 83 -6.68 -30.73 -16.96
C CYS A 83 -6.15 -31.68 -18.05
N ASN A 84 -6.93 -32.66 -18.46
CA ASN A 84 -6.58 -33.53 -19.58
C ASN A 84 -6.69 -32.76 -20.89
N VAL A 85 -5.76 -33.01 -21.82
CA VAL A 85 -5.67 -32.31 -23.12
C VAL A 85 -6.96 -32.48 -23.96
N ARG A 86 -7.75 -33.54 -23.72
CA ARG A 86 -9.01 -33.86 -24.42
C ARG A 86 -10.29 -33.62 -23.64
N SER A 87 -10.23 -33.10 -22.42
CA SER A 87 -11.42 -32.83 -21.57
C SER A 87 -11.90 -31.39 -21.77
N GLY A 88 -12.57 -31.12 -22.87
CA GLY A 88 -13.12 -29.81 -23.20
C GLY A 88 -14.05 -29.23 -22.13
N ASN A 89 -14.74 -30.09 -21.37
CA ASN A 89 -15.64 -29.62 -20.28
C ASN A 89 -14.91 -29.03 -19.08
N GLU A 90 -13.79 -29.61 -18.63
CA GLU A 90 -13.01 -29.10 -17.49
C GLU A 90 -12.32 -27.79 -17.85
N LYS A 91 -11.68 -27.74 -19.02
CA LYS A 91 -11.02 -26.56 -19.54
C LYS A 91 -12.02 -25.42 -19.81
N GLY A 92 -13.16 -25.74 -20.44
CA GLY A 92 -14.21 -24.80 -20.76
C GLY A 92 -14.86 -24.13 -19.53
N HIS A 93 -14.87 -24.81 -18.37
CA HIS A 93 -15.38 -24.18 -17.12
C HIS A 93 -14.46 -23.08 -16.61
N VAL A 94 -13.15 -23.32 -16.58
CA VAL A 94 -12.17 -22.33 -16.14
C VAL A 94 -12.08 -21.17 -17.13
N GLU A 95 -11.97 -21.45 -18.43
CA GLU A 95 -11.89 -20.42 -19.48
C GLU A 95 -13.12 -19.51 -19.49
N ARG A 96 -14.33 -20.08 -19.41
CA ARG A 96 -15.58 -19.30 -19.30
C ARG A 96 -15.62 -18.44 -18.05
N SER A 97 -15.10 -18.93 -16.92
CA SER A 97 -15.04 -18.15 -15.70
C SER A 97 -14.07 -16.96 -15.83
N VAL A 98 -12.91 -17.16 -16.45
CA VAL A 98 -11.93 -16.09 -16.73
C VAL A 98 -12.54 -15.01 -17.63
N GLU A 99 -13.13 -15.43 -18.76
CA GLU A 99 -13.77 -14.48 -19.69
C GLU A 99 -14.93 -13.73 -19.03
N TYR A 100 -15.75 -14.42 -18.27
CA TYR A 100 -16.91 -13.83 -17.60
C TYR A 100 -16.49 -12.77 -16.58
N VAL A 101 -15.51 -13.04 -15.72
CA VAL A 101 -15.01 -12.08 -14.74
C VAL A 101 -14.34 -10.89 -15.46
N ARG A 102 -13.50 -11.15 -16.47
CA ARG A 102 -12.85 -10.06 -17.24
C ARG A 102 -13.87 -9.13 -17.87
N ARG A 103 -14.88 -9.69 -18.51
CA ARG A 103 -15.95 -8.87 -19.15
C ARG A 103 -16.74 -8.08 -18.13
N LYS A 104 -17.05 -8.67 -16.96
CA LYS A 104 -17.81 -7.94 -15.92
C LYS A 104 -16.99 -6.86 -15.22
N ALA A 105 -15.72 -7.13 -14.96
CA ALA A 105 -14.86 -6.19 -14.24
C ALA A 105 -14.32 -5.07 -15.16
N PHE A 106 -13.92 -5.38 -16.40
CA PHE A 106 -13.09 -4.48 -17.19
C PHE A 106 -13.75 -3.99 -18.51
N ALA A 107 -15.02 -4.34 -18.80
CA ALA A 107 -15.68 -3.87 -20.00
C ALA A 107 -15.88 -2.34 -20.02
N PHE A 108 -16.04 -1.72 -18.86
CA PHE A 108 -16.35 -0.29 -18.74
C PHE A 108 -15.34 0.50 -17.90
N LYS A 109 -14.38 -0.17 -17.25
CA LYS A 109 -13.41 0.46 -16.39
C LYS A 109 -12.04 -0.21 -16.54
N GLU A 110 -11.16 0.44 -17.28
CA GLU A 110 -9.82 -0.09 -17.60
C GLU A 110 -8.69 0.64 -16.84
N ASN A 111 -8.95 1.85 -16.36
CA ASN A 111 -7.95 2.70 -15.73
C ASN A 111 -8.13 2.75 -14.21
N PHE A 112 -7.05 2.50 -13.49
CA PHE A 112 -6.98 2.53 -12.03
C PHE A 112 -5.73 3.29 -11.60
N ILE A 113 -5.83 3.97 -10.46
CA ILE A 113 -4.73 4.76 -9.88
C ILE A 113 -3.59 3.86 -9.42
N SER A 114 -3.90 2.66 -8.92
CA SER A 114 -2.92 1.67 -8.46
C SER A 114 -3.43 0.24 -8.64
N LEU A 115 -2.52 -0.73 -8.54
CA LEU A 115 -2.85 -2.16 -8.58
C LEU A 115 -3.74 -2.56 -7.40
N GLU A 116 -3.52 -1.97 -6.22
CA GLU A 116 -4.35 -2.20 -5.03
C GLU A 116 -5.79 -1.77 -5.29
N LYS A 117 -5.99 -0.56 -5.85
CA LYS A 117 -7.33 -0.05 -6.19
C LYS A 117 -8.01 -0.88 -7.28
N ALA A 118 -7.24 -1.41 -8.23
CA ALA A 118 -7.77 -2.36 -9.21
C ALA A 118 -8.20 -3.68 -8.55
N ASN A 119 -7.45 -4.18 -7.58
CA ASN A 119 -7.78 -5.39 -6.84
C ASN A 119 -8.97 -5.19 -5.89
N GLU A 120 -9.07 -4.07 -5.17
CA GLU A 120 -10.26 -3.73 -4.36
C GLU A 120 -11.53 -3.72 -5.22
N TYR A 121 -11.46 -3.11 -6.40
CA TYR A 121 -12.57 -3.09 -7.35
C TYR A 121 -12.92 -4.50 -7.85
N LEU A 122 -11.91 -5.30 -8.19
CA LEU A 122 -12.10 -6.68 -8.66
C LEU A 122 -12.71 -7.57 -7.58
N ASP A 123 -12.30 -7.39 -6.32
CA ASP A 123 -12.89 -8.06 -5.17
C ASP A 123 -14.39 -7.72 -5.05
N SER A 124 -14.77 -6.44 -5.18
CA SER A 124 -16.17 -6.02 -5.13
C SER A 124 -17.02 -6.64 -6.25
N ILE A 125 -16.48 -6.75 -7.47
CA ILE A 125 -17.14 -7.42 -8.58
C ILE A 125 -17.29 -8.93 -8.32
N CYS A 126 -16.27 -9.59 -7.80
CA CYS A 126 -16.36 -11.01 -7.44
C CYS A 126 -17.41 -11.24 -6.34
N ASP A 127 -17.45 -10.40 -5.32
CA ASP A 127 -18.44 -10.49 -4.24
C ASP A 127 -19.87 -10.29 -4.78
N GLU A 128 -20.10 -9.32 -5.69
CA GLU A 128 -21.39 -9.14 -6.39
C GLU A 128 -21.78 -10.38 -7.20
N LEU A 129 -20.85 -10.95 -7.96
CA LEU A 129 -21.10 -12.15 -8.77
C LEU A 129 -21.41 -13.36 -7.90
N ASN A 130 -20.76 -13.50 -6.74
CA ASN A 130 -20.95 -14.59 -5.80
C ASN A 130 -22.30 -14.51 -5.06
N GLN A 131 -22.91 -13.31 -4.95
CA GLN A 131 -24.24 -13.10 -4.37
C GLN A 131 -25.39 -13.39 -5.34
N LYS A 132 -25.12 -13.52 -6.65
CA LYS A 132 -26.17 -13.76 -7.65
C LYS A 132 -26.76 -15.17 -7.51
N LYS A 133 -28.08 -15.24 -7.45
CA LYS A 133 -28.83 -16.52 -7.44
C LYS A 133 -28.56 -17.33 -8.71
N GLN A 134 -28.40 -18.63 -8.54
CA GLN A 134 -28.06 -19.57 -9.60
C GLN A 134 -29.23 -20.54 -9.82
N SER A 135 -29.88 -20.48 -10.96
CA SER A 135 -31.05 -21.32 -11.27
C SER A 135 -30.72 -22.82 -11.24
N TYR A 136 -29.51 -23.19 -11.68
CA TYR A 136 -29.04 -24.59 -11.70
C TYR A 136 -28.63 -25.13 -10.31
N ASN A 137 -28.61 -24.28 -9.28
CA ASN A 137 -28.31 -24.61 -7.88
C ASN A 137 -29.52 -24.32 -6.98
N GLU A 138 -30.74 -24.62 -7.44
CA GLU A 138 -31.97 -24.46 -6.67
C GLU A 138 -32.18 -23.00 -6.19
N GLY A 139 -31.70 -22.03 -6.92
CA GLY A 139 -31.80 -20.62 -6.57
C GLY A 139 -30.81 -20.16 -5.50
N ARG A 140 -29.92 -21.02 -5.02
CA ARG A 140 -28.84 -20.64 -4.07
C ARG A 140 -27.77 -19.83 -4.78
N ASN A 141 -27.13 -18.94 -4.04
CA ASN A 141 -25.96 -18.20 -4.52
C ASN A 141 -24.66 -18.98 -4.25
N ALA A 142 -23.54 -18.48 -4.80
CA ALA A 142 -22.25 -19.14 -4.67
C ALA A 142 -21.73 -19.14 -3.20
N ILE A 143 -22.08 -18.15 -2.40
CA ILE A 143 -21.67 -18.04 -0.98
C ILE A 143 -22.39 -19.11 -0.15
N GLU A 144 -23.70 -19.27 -0.34
CA GLU A 144 -24.49 -20.29 0.37
C GLU A 144 -23.96 -21.70 0.09
N ILE A 145 -23.57 -21.98 -1.15
CA ILE A 145 -22.97 -23.27 -1.53
C ILE A 145 -21.58 -23.41 -0.93
N LEU A 146 -20.78 -22.32 -0.92
CA LEU A 146 -19.45 -22.33 -0.33
C LEU A 146 -19.50 -22.69 1.17
N GLU A 147 -20.49 -22.18 1.92
CA GLU A 147 -20.62 -22.54 3.36
C GLU A 147 -20.84 -24.06 3.54
N ILE A 148 -21.61 -24.71 2.65
CA ILE A 148 -21.77 -26.16 2.66
C ILE A 148 -20.44 -26.86 2.26
N GLU A 149 -19.75 -26.35 1.22
CA GLU A 149 -18.47 -26.91 0.77
C GLU A 149 -17.38 -26.82 1.87
N LYS A 150 -17.42 -25.80 2.73
CA LYS A 150 -16.45 -25.61 3.83
C LYS A 150 -16.41 -26.76 4.83
N GLU A 151 -17.48 -27.49 5.01
CA GLU A 151 -17.49 -28.68 5.89
C GLU A 151 -16.53 -29.78 5.39
N TYR A 152 -16.31 -29.84 4.09
CA TYR A 152 -15.48 -30.87 3.44
C TYR A 152 -14.07 -30.40 3.13
N MET A 153 -13.72 -29.13 3.43
CA MET A 153 -12.42 -28.55 3.19
C MET A 153 -11.41 -28.88 4.29
N LEU A 154 -10.14 -28.64 4.00
CA LEU A 154 -9.06 -28.67 4.98
C LEU A 154 -9.13 -27.42 5.88
N PRO A 155 -8.60 -27.47 7.11
CA PRO A 155 -8.60 -26.34 8.00
C PRO A 155 -7.78 -25.16 7.43
N LYS A 156 -8.04 -23.96 7.95
CA LYS A 156 -7.22 -22.77 7.64
C LYS A 156 -5.79 -23.01 8.11
N MET A 157 -4.84 -22.68 7.24
CA MET A 157 -3.41 -22.61 7.56
C MET A 157 -2.96 -21.14 7.61
N PRO A 158 -1.86 -20.82 8.31
CA PRO A 158 -1.22 -19.50 8.21
C PRO A 158 -0.94 -19.13 6.75
N LEU A 159 -0.78 -17.84 6.48
CA LEU A 159 -0.45 -17.37 5.14
C LEU A 159 0.91 -17.92 4.71
N PHE A 160 0.98 -18.55 3.55
CA PHE A 160 2.24 -19.04 2.98
C PHE A 160 3.16 -17.86 2.66
N ASP A 161 4.37 -17.85 3.23
CA ASP A 161 5.39 -16.86 2.90
C ASP A 161 6.03 -17.23 1.55
N SER A 162 5.54 -16.60 0.49
CA SER A 162 5.99 -16.82 -0.89
C SER A 162 7.29 -16.09 -1.21
N ALA A 163 7.84 -15.30 -0.29
CA ALA A 163 9.00 -14.46 -0.55
C ALA A 163 10.18 -15.23 -1.13
N ARG A 164 10.77 -14.71 -2.20
CA ARG A 164 12.11 -15.09 -2.62
C ARG A 164 13.10 -14.37 -1.71
N ILE A 165 13.97 -15.13 -1.06
CA ILE A 165 14.97 -14.60 -0.12
C ILE A 165 16.30 -14.49 -0.84
N GLU A 166 16.92 -13.32 -0.75
CA GLU A 166 18.28 -13.06 -1.26
C GLU A 166 19.11 -12.31 -0.23
N GLU A 167 20.40 -12.58 -0.18
CA GLU A 167 21.38 -11.81 0.57
C GLU A 167 22.12 -10.88 -0.37
N LEU A 168 21.94 -9.56 -0.20
CA LEU A 168 22.48 -8.57 -1.10
C LEU A 168 23.39 -7.59 -0.36
N ARG A 169 24.52 -7.26 -0.99
CA ARG A 169 25.45 -6.25 -0.47
C ARG A 169 24.94 -4.86 -0.82
N VAL A 170 24.94 -3.98 0.18
CA VAL A 170 24.61 -2.56 0.00
C VAL A 170 25.78 -1.86 -0.68
N ASP A 171 25.51 -1.18 -1.79
CA ASP A 171 26.50 -0.45 -2.56
C ASP A 171 26.86 0.91 -1.93
N LYS A 172 27.83 1.62 -2.57
CA LYS A 172 28.29 2.94 -2.11
C LYS A 172 27.22 4.05 -2.21
N TYR A 173 26.13 3.80 -2.93
CA TYR A 173 25.01 4.73 -3.06
C TYR A 173 23.89 4.45 -2.05
N SER A 174 24.16 3.59 -1.06
CA SER A 174 23.17 3.14 -0.08
C SER A 174 21.99 2.42 -0.73
N THR A 175 22.27 1.63 -1.79
CA THR A 175 21.24 0.86 -2.49
C THR A 175 21.60 -0.62 -2.59
N ILE A 176 20.56 -1.43 -2.76
CA ILE A 176 20.63 -2.82 -3.21
C ILE A 176 20.02 -2.93 -4.60
N VAL A 177 20.44 -3.94 -5.37
CA VAL A 177 19.93 -4.17 -6.73
C VAL A 177 19.12 -5.47 -6.74
N VAL A 178 17.83 -5.36 -7.08
CA VAL A 178 16.93 -6.50 -7.26
C VAL A 178 16.37 -6.47 -8.68
N ASN A 179 16.61 -7.53 -9.43
CA ASN A 179 16.18 -7.66 -10.84
C ASN A 179 16.55 -6.44 -11.72
N GLY A 180 17.71 -5.83 -11.49
CA GLY A 180 18.20 -4.68 -12.26
C GLY A 180 17.62 -3.32 -11.83
N SER A 181 16.80 -3.25 -10.80
CA SER A 181 16.31 -2.00 -10.21
C SER A 181 16.93 -1.73 -8.83
N HIS A 182 17.12 -0.47 -8.48
CA HIS A 182 17.82 0.00 -7.29
C HIS A 182 16.83 0.39 -6.19
N TYR A 183 17.10 -0.05 -4.96
CA TYR A 183 16.28 0.22 -3.78
C TYR A 183 17.14 0.75 -2.64
N SER A 184 16.83 1.93 -2.14
CA SER A 184 17.63 2.52 -1.07
C SER A 184 17.44 1.78 0.25
N VAL A 185 18.51 1.71 1.01
CA VAL A 185 18.52 1.25 2.42
C VAL A 185 19.25 2.28 3.27
N LEU A 186 19.19 2.14 4.60
CA LEU A 186 19.86 3.06 5.50
C LEU A 186 21.35 3.22 5.13
N ASP A 187 21.81 4.45 5.03
CA ASP A 187 23.19 4.82 4.63
C ASP A 187 24.28 4.23 5.53
N LYS A 188 23.99 3.99 6.79
CA LYS A 188 24.87 3.31 7.74
C LYS A 188 25.17 1.85 7.38
N LEU A 189 24.41 1.25 6.45
CA LEU A 189 24.55 -0.14 6.03
C LEU A 189 25.43 -0.29 4.77
N VAL A 190 26.01 0.77 4.23
CA VAL A 190 26.93 0.69 3.08
C VAL A 190 28.02 -0.32 3.33
N GLY A 191 28.22 -1.25 2.39
CA GLY A 191 29.17 -2.34 2.44
C GLY A 191 28.73 -3.56 3.26
N LYS A 192 27.61 -3.48 4.00
CA LYS A 192 27.02 -4.61 4.72
C LYS A 192 26.17 -5.48 3.81
N ILE A 193 25.90 -6.71 4.25
CA ILE A 193 24.97 -7.64 3.61
C ILE A 193 23.63 -7.51 4.32
N VAL A 194 22.54 -7.37 3.56
CA VAL A 194 21.17 -7.32 4.06
C VAL A 194 20.38 -8.50 3.49
N LEU A 195 19.49 -9.08 4.30
CA LEU A 195 18.57 -10.10 3.84
C LEU A 195 17.35 -9.41 3.21
N VAL A 196 17.01 -9.82 2.01
CA VAL A 196 15.94 -9.20 1.21
C VAL A 196 14.85 -10.23 0.93
N LYS A 197 13.64 -9.94 1.38
CA LYS A 197 12.43 -10.68 1.02
C LYS A 197 11.74 -9.98 -0.15
N ILE A 198 11.62 -10.69 -1.27
CA ILE A 198 11.08 -10.19 -2.52
C ILE A 198 9.71 -10.83 -2.74
N TYR A 199 8.66 -10.02 -2.74
CA TYR A 199 7.27 -10.38 -3.07
C TYR A 199 6.88 -9.88 -4.47
N SER A 200 5.66 -10.16 -4.91
CA SER A 200 5.19 -9.69 -6.21
C SER A 200 5.10 -8.16 -6.30
N THR A 201 4.69 -7.48 -5.24
CA THR A 201 4.53 -6.01 -5.23
C THR A 201 5.43 -5.30 -4.23
N LEU A 202 6.14 -6.05 -3.38
CA LEU A 202 6.83 -5.51 -2.21
C LEU A 202 8.25 -6.07 -2.10
N ILE A 203 9.18 -5.25 -1.63
CA ILE A 203 10.52 -5.62 -1.22
C ILE A 203 10.72 -5.20 0.23
N LEU A 204 11.14 -6.14 1.08
CA LEU A 204 11.47 -5.92 2.47
C LEU A 204 12.94 -6.22 2.70
N CYS A 205 13.67 -5.29 3.34
CA CYS A 205 15.07 -5.46 3.67
C CYS A 205 15.23 -5.60 5.19
N TYR A 206 16.05 -6.56 5.60
CA TYR A 206 16.33 -6.86 7.00
C TYR A 206 17.84 -6.83 7.25
N TYR A 207 18.24 -6.31 8.40
CA TYR A 207 19.60 -6.35 8.89
C TYR A 207 19.56 -6.72 10.38
N GLU A 208 20.33 -7.74 10.79
CA GLU A 208 20.35 -8.27 12.16
C GLU A 208 18.94 -8.59 12.73
N GLY A 209 18.05 -9.09 11.87
CA GLY A 209 16.68 -9.45 12.24
C GLY A 209 15.67 -8.29 12.19
N GLU A 210 16.13 -7.04 12.15
CA GLU A 210 15.28 -5.85 12.13
C GLU A 210 14.95 -5.42 10.69
N LYS A 211 13.69 -5.00 10.46
CA LYS A 211 13.28 -4.45 9.16
C LYS A 211 13.86 -3.04 9.00
N VAL A 212 14.78 -2.87 8.04
CA VAL A 212 15.50 -1.60 7.78
C VAL A 212 14.99 -0.82 6.58
N ALA A 213 14.30 -1.48 5.64
CA ALA A 213 13.66 -0.80 4.51
C ALA A 213 12.48 -1.61 3.97
N GLN A 214 11.56 -0.89 3.32
CA GLN A 214 10.43 -1.44 2.60
C GLN A 214 10.18 -0.60 1.36
N HIS A 215 10.01 -1.24 0.19
CA HIS A 215 9.77 -0.57 -1.08
C HIS A 215 8.67 -1.27 -1.86
N GLU A 216 7.92 -0.51 -2.64
CA GLU A 216 7.13 -1.05 -3.73
C GLU A 216 8.05 -1.62 -4.81
N ARG A 217 7.83 -2.87 -5.23
CA ARG A 217 8.66 -3.51 -6.24
C ARG A 217 8.47 -2.86 -7.61
N LYS A 218 9.57 -2.49 -8.26
CA LYS A 218 9.61 -1.96 -9.61
C LYS A 218 9.81 -3.09 -10.62
N TYR A 219 9.21 -2.95 -11.78
CA TYR A 219 9.24 -3.93 -12.86
C TYR A 219 9.89 -3.43 -14.15
N GLY A 220 10.28 -2.16 -14.20
CA GLY A 220 11.02 -1.56 -15.27
C GLY A 220 12.51 -1.94 -15.25
N PHE A 221 13.23 -1.47 -16.23
CA PHE A 221 14.68 -1.63 -16.31
C PHE A 221 15.38 -0.42 -15.69
N ASN A 222 16.36 -0.68 -14.82
CA ASN A 222 17.17 0.35 -14.15
C ASN A 222 16.33 1.44 -13.43
N GLU A 223 15.20 1.02 -12.83
CA GLU A 223 14.38 1.92 -12.02
C GLU A 223 14.98 2.09 -10.62
N TRP A 224 14.74 3.25 -10.05
CA TRP A 224 15.22 3.60 -8.72
C TRP A 224 14.04 3.84 -7.79
N SER A 225 14.07 3.23 -6.61
CA SER A 225 13.15 3.49 -5.51
C SER A 225 13.94 4.03 -4.33
N ILE A 226 13.95 5.35 -4.18
CA ILE A 226 14.75 6.07 -3.21
C ILE A 226 13.85 6.67 -2.14
N LYS A 227 14.16 6.42 -0.89
CA LYS A 227 13.53 7.04 0.25
C LYS A 227 14.51 8.01 0.91
N PHE A 228 14.09 9.25 1.08
CA PHE A 228 14.95 10.31 1.62
C PHE A 228 15.46 9.99 3.02
N GLU A 229 14.61 9.40 3.85
CA GLU A 229 14.93 9.01 5.22
C GLU A 229 16.13 8.07 5.34
N HIS A 230 16.45 7.32 4.30
CA HIS A 230 17.60 6.42 4.29
C HIS A 230 18.95 7.13 4.23
N PHE A 231 18.97 8.42 3.87
CA PHE A 231 20.19 9.24 3.67
C PHE A 231 20.40 10.28 4.74
N ILE A 232 19.49 10.40 5.72
CA ILE A 232 19.52 11.47 6.73
C ILE A 232 20.86 11.51 7.49
N SER A 233 21.45 10.39 7.85
CA SER A 233 22.72 10.34 8.60
C SER A 233 23.87 10.94 7.79
N THR A 234 23.97 10.61 6.51
CA THR A 234 24.98 11.18 5.60
C THR A 234 24.72 12.67 5.32
N LEU A 235 23.46 13.05 5.09
CA LEU A 235 23.08 14.42 4.81
C LEU A 235 23.29 15.33 6.02
N ASN A 236 23.06 14.87 7.25
CA ASN A 236 23.40 15.62 8.46
C ASN A 236 24.89 15.91 8.60
N ARG A 237 25.74 14.96 8.17
CA ARG A 237 27.20 15.15 8.16
C ARG A 237 27.66 16.07 7.03
N LYS A 238 26.99 16.06 5.89
CA LYS A 238 27.33 16.81 4.68
C LYS A 238 26.09 17.53 4.10
N PRO A 239 25.52 18.54 4.78
CA PRO A 239 24.29 19.19 4.33
C PRO A 239 24.37 19.80 2.94
N GLY A 240 25.52 20.35 2.56
CA GLY A 240 25.73 20.92 1.23
C GLY A 240 25.62 19.94 0.07
N ALA A 241 25.63 18.62 0.33
CA ALA A 241 25.39 17.61 -0.70
C ALA A 241 23.90 17.41 -1.04
N LEU A 242 22.98 17.99 -0.26
CA LEU A 242 21.54 17.78 -0.36
C LEU A 242 20.99 18.08 -1.76
N ALA A 243 21.31 19.26 -2.30
CA ALA A 243 20.75 19.74 -3.57
C ALA A 243 21.08 18.81 -4.76
N ASN A 244 22.24 18.14 -4.73
CA ASN A 244 22.72 17.25 -5.77
C ASN A 244 22.61 15.76 -5.40
N SER A 245 21.93 15.45 -4.28
CA SER A 245 21.79 14.06 -3.84
C SER A 245 20.76 13.30 -4.65
N THR A 246 20.98 11.99 -4.84
CA THR A 246 19.97 11.08 -5.41
C THR A 246 18.69 11.07 -4.59
N ALA A 247 18.76 11.32 -3.29
CA ALA A 247 17.62 11.45 -2.41
C ALA A 247 16.65 12.56 -2.87
N MET A 248 17.19 13.72 -3.29
CA MET A 248 16.37 14.84 -3.79
C MET A 248 15.68 14.55 -5.12
N LEU A 249 16.17 13.62 -5.94
CA LEU A 249 15.56 13.29 -7.24
C LEU A 249 14.14 12.71 -7.06
N GLN A 250 13.89 11.95 -6.01
CA GLN A 250 12.62 11.26 -5.77
C GLN A 250 11.79 11.84 -4.61
N VAL A 251 12.19 12.98 -4.08
CA VAL A 251 11.37 13.74 -3.12
C VAL A 251 10.06 14.18 -3.78
N ASP A 252 8.98 14.17 -3.01
CA ASP A 252 7.67 14.68 -3.45
C ASP A 252 7.81 16.06 -4.11
N PRO A 253 7.21 16.28 -5.30
CA PRO A 253 7.31 17.56 -6.01
C PRO A 253 6.91 18.77 -5.14
N ARG A 254 5.92 18.61 -4.23
CA ARG A 254 5.48 19.64 -3.30
C ARG A 254 6.58 20.01 -2.31
N LEU A 255 7.36 19.04 -1.83
CA LEU A 255 8.51 19.30 -0.96
C LEU A 255 9.69 19.93 -1.70
N LYS A 256 9.89 19.56 -2.98
CA LYS A 256 10.89 20.25 -3.83
C LYS A 256 10.58 21.73 -4.02
N GLU A 257 9.30 22.06 -4.20
CA GLU A 257 8.85 23.45 -4.28
C GLU A 257 9.09 24.20 -2.94
N ILE A 258 8.76 23.56 -1.81
CA ILE A 258 8.99 24.09 -0.49
C ILE A 258 10.49 24.33 -0.25
N TYR A 259 11.37 23.39 -0.64
CA TYR A 259 12.80 23.57 -0.57
C TYR A 259 13.26 24.79 -1.36
N LYS A 260 12.84 24.91 -2.62
CA LYS A 260 13.20 26.04 -3.49
C LYS A 260 12.74 27.41 -2.95
N ASN A 261 11.59 27.46 -2.29
CA ASN A 261 11.02 28.72 -1.84
C ASN A 261 11.53 29.16 -0.46
N TYR A 262 11.84 28.20 0.45
CA TYR A 262 12.04 28.53 1.86
C TYR A 262 13.34 27.98 2.48
N TYR A 263 13.98 27.00 1.84
CA TYR A 263 15.11 26.27 2.42
C TYR A 263 16.39 26.31 1.58
N ILE A 264 16.45 27.12 0.52
CA ILE A 264 17.72 27.35 -0.20
C ILE A 264 18.74 27.96 0.75
N LYS A 265 19.95 27.36 0.80
CA LYS A 265 21.04 27.66 1.74
C LYS A 265 20.71 27.35 3.22
N LYS A 266 19.61 26.63 3.48
CA LYS A 266 19.18 26.15 4.79
C LYS A 266 19.00 24.64 4.78
N GLU A 267 19.96 23.91 4.22
CA GLU A 267 19.89 22.48 3.98
C GLU A 267 19.67 21.68 5.29
N ARG A 268 20.26 22.12 6.40
CA ARG A 268 20.08 21.48 7.73
C ARG A 268 18.63 21.58 8.20
N GLU A 269 18.01 22.76 8.05
CA GLU A 269 16.61 22.96 8.42
C GLU A 269 15.69 22.09 7.54
N PHE A 270 16.00 21.95 6.25
CA PHE A 270 15.24 21.08 5.36
C PHE A 270 15.38 19.59 5.71
N ILE A 271 16.57 19.13 6.09
CA ILE A 271 16.78 17.75 6.57
C ILE A 271 15.98 17.53 7.88
N GLU A 272 15.95 18.50 8.79
CA GLU A 272 15.14 18.44 10.00
C GLU A 272 13.63 18.36 9.68
N LEU A 273 13.16 19.07 8.64
CA LEU A 273 11.77 18.97 8.17
C LEU A 273 11.40 17.52 7.83
N PHE A 274 12.29 16.73 7.23
CA PHE A 274 12.03 15.30 6.98
C PHE A 274 11.90 14.49 8.28
N THR A 275 12.61 14.83 9.33
CA THR A 275 12.43 14.20 10.64
C THR A 275 11.01 14.47 11.17
N ILE A 276 10.53 15.69 11.03
CA ILE A 276 9.16 16.08 11.41
C ILE A 276 8.12 15.30 10.56
N ILE A 277 8.37 15.19 9.24
CA ILE A 277 7.49 14.45 8.33
C ILE A 277 7.42 12.97 8.72
N ASN A 278 8.54 12.34 9.08
CA ASN A 278 8.56 10.94 9.51
C ASN A 278 7.78 10.71 10.80
N GLU A 279 7.76 11.68 11.71
CA GLU A 279 7.05 11.59 12.98
C GLU A 279 5.54 11.86 12.86
N LYS A 280 5.16 12.81 12.02
CA LYS A 280 3.79 13.36 11.95
C LYS A 280 3.02 12.99 10.67
N GLY A 281 3.73 12.51 9.67
CA GLY A 281 3.18 12.24 8.34
C GLY A 281 3.25 13.43 7.38
N LEU A 282 3.45 13.11 6.09
CA LEU A 282 3.62 14.12 5.04
C LEU A 282 2.40 15.03 4.89
N ASP A 283 1.20 14.45 4.84
CA ASP A 283 -0.02 15.22 4.55
C ASP A 283 -0.38 16.19 5.68
N GLU A 284 -0.12 15.83 6.96
CA GLU A 284 -0.32 16.73 8.09
C GLU A 284 0.65 17.91 8.02
N VAL A 285 1.93 17.66 7.78
CA VAL A 285 2.94 18.71 7.65
C VAL A 285 2.62 19.63 6.48
N LEU A 286 2.19 19.11 5.34
CA LEU A 286 1.80 19.93 4.19
C LEU A 286 0.56 20.78 4.45
N LYS A 287 -0.44 20.29 5.22
CA LYS A 287 -1.59 21.09 5.65
C LYS A 287 -1.14 22.28 6.50
N VAL A 288 -0.26 22.05 7.48
CA VAL A 288 0.28 23.09 8.33
C VAL A 288 1.10 24.12 7.52
N ILE A 289 1.95 23.67 6.61
CA ILE A 289 2.70 24.57 5.72
C ILE A 289 1.76 25.41 4.86
N LYS A 290 0.67 24.81 4.34
CA LYS A 290 -0.35 25.55 3.59
C LYS A 290 -1.03 26.63 4.43
N SER A 291 -1.35 26.33 5.69
CA SER A 291 -1.90 27.31 6.64
C SER A 291 -0.90 28.42 6.94
N LEU A 292 0.38 28.08 7.14
CA LEU A 292 1.44 29.09 7.34
C LEU A 292 1.64 29.98 6.12
N LYS A 293 1.55 29.43 4.90
CA LYS A 293 1.62 30.21 3.65
C LYS A 293 0.52 31.29 3.58
N SER A 294 -0.66 31.00 4.09
CA SER A 294 -1.77 31.98 4.12
C SER A 294 -1.61 33.05 5.20
N LEU A 295 -0.98 32.71 6.34
CA LEU A 295 -0.81 33.62 7.48
C LEU A 295 0.47 34.46 7.39
N SER A 296 1.57 33.87 6.93
CA SER A 296 2.90 34.49 6.90
C SER A 296 3.73 33.94 5.73
N PRO A 297 3.46 34.39 4.47
CA PRO A 297 4.01 33.78 3.26
C PRO A 297 5.53 33.75 3.17
N LEU A 298 6.23 34.69 3.87
CA LEU A 298 7.67 34.89 3.80
C LEU A 298 8.45 34.17 4.90
N ASP A 299 7.77 33.63 5.92
CA ASP A 299 8.43 33.12 7.12
C ASP A 299 7.87 31.75 7.52
N ILE A 300 8.32 30.70 6.80
CA ILE A 300 8.07 29.31 7.13
C ILE A 300 9.32 28.75 7.79
N SER A 301 9.22 28.38 9.08
CA SER A 301 10.30 27.73 9.85
C SER A 301 9.83 26.44 10.51
N ASN A 302 10.78 25.56 10.83
CA ASN A 302 10.48 24.27 11.48
C ASN A 302 9.85 24.47 12.87
N GLU A 303 10.23 25.51 13.61
CA GLU A 303 9.65 25.83 14.91
C GLU A 303 8.15 26.13 14.80
N LYS A 304 7.77 26.96 13.82
CA LYS A 304 6.36 27.28 13.57
C LYS A 304 5.55 26.05 13.15
N ILE A 305 6.13 25.21 12.30
CA ILE A 305 5.52 23.95 11.90
C ILE A 305 5.30 23.05 13.13
N LYS A 306 6.32 22.88 13.99
CA LYS A 306 6.20 22.08 15.22
C LYS A 306 5.13 22.61 16.17
N VAL A 307 5.06 23.93 16.38
CA VAL A 307 4.04 24.55 17.25
C VAL A 307 2.63 24.28 16.73
N LEU A 308 2.39 24.46 15.45
CA LEU A 308 1.05 24.22 14.89
C LEU A 308 0.66 22.74 14.87
N LEU A 309 1.61 21.83 14.59
CA LEU A 309 1.36 20.39 14.67
C LEU A 309 1.01 19.93 16.09
N ASN A 310 1.58 20.56 17.13
CA ASN A 310 1.26 20.23 18.51
C ASN A 310 -0.09 20.83 18.96
N ARG A 311 -0.46 22.02 18.50
CA ARG A 311 -1.78 22.64 18.77
C ARG A 311 -2.94 21.78 18.26
N HIS A 312 -2.81 21.11 17.12
CA HIS A 312 -3.84 20.20 16.60
C HIS A 312 -4.08 18.98 17.51
N LYS A 313 -3.15 18.63 18.40
CA LYS A 313 -3.35 17.55 19.40
C LYS A 313 -4.07 18.05 20.66
N GLU A 314 -3.88 19.29 21.04
CA GLU A 314 -4.52 19.88 22.24
C GLU A 314 -5.97 20.30 21.99
N SER A 315 -6.36 20.56 20.73
CA SER A 315 -7.73 20.94 20.36
C SER A 315 -8.76 19.79 20.40
N SER A 316 -8.37 18.57 20.75
CA SER A 316 -9.29 17.43 20.94
C SER A 316 -9.92 17.38 22.34
N HIS A 317 -9.52 18.26 23.28
CA HIS A 317 -10.27 18.49 24.48
C HIS A 317 -11.13 19.75 24.27
N PRO A 318 -12.47 19.64 24.27
CA PRO A 318 -13.29 20.83 24.27
C PRO A 318 -13.00 21.55 25.58
N VAL A 319 -12.24 22.65 25.49
CA VAL A 319 -12.14 23.60 26.62
C VAL A 319 -13.55 24.07 26.85
N ASN A 320 -14.11 23.68 27.98
CA ASN A 320 -15.44 24.09 28.39
C ASN A 320 -15.37 25.59 28.72
N MET A 321 -15.51 26.44 27.70
CA MET A 321 -15.38 27.88 27.77
C MET A 321 -16.48 28.56 28.63
N LYS A 322 -17.39 27.80 29.26
CA LYS A 322 -18.51 28.37 30.02
C LYS A 322 -18.14 28.92 31.39
N ASN A 323 -16.93 28.64 31.92
CA ASN A 323 -16.53 29.11 33.25
C ASN A 323 -15.08 29.62 33.27
N CYS A 324 -14.71 30.48 32.34
CA CYS A 324 -13.39 31.10 32.37
C CYS A 324 -13.51 32.53 32.95
N GLU A 325 -13.08 32.71 34.18
CA GLU A 325 -13.00 34.07 34.85
C GLU A 325 -12.31 35.11 33.98
N ILE A 326 -11.37 34.67 33.12
CA ILE A 326 -10.66 35.52 32.18
C ILE A 326 -11.60 36.11 31.11
N LEU A 327 -12.58 35.31 30.63
CA LEU A 327 -13.57 35.74 29.63
C LEU A 327 -14.59 36.69 30.24
N GLU A 328 -14.99 36.47 31.49
CA GLU A 328 -15.88 37.36 32.21
C GLU A 328 -15.19 38.70 32.53
N ASN A 329 -13.95 38.66 33.02
CA ASN A 329 -13.14 39.86 33.25
C ASN A 329 -12.86 40.63 31.94
N SER A 330 -12.59 39.95 30.84
CA SER A 330 -12.41 40.59 29.53
C SER A 330 -13.69 41.23 28.99
N ARG A 331 -14.86 40.60 29.20
CA ARG A 331 -16.16 41.19 28.87
C ARG A 331 -16.48 42.41 29.72
N GLN A 332 -16.22 42.37 31.02
CA GLN A 332 -16.40 43.54 31.92
C GLN A 332 -15.48 44.68 31.55
N MET A 333 -14.22 44.42 31.21
CA MET A 333 -13.31 45.45 30.69
C MET A 333 -13.83 46.07 29.39
N LEU A 334 -14.26 45.25 28.41
CA LEU A 334 -14.83 45.75 27.16
C LEU A 334 -16.07 46.60 27.36
N GLU A 335 -16.94 46.23 28.28
CA GLU A 335 -18.12 47.02 28.64
C GLU A 335 -17.74 48.40 29.27
N GLN A 336 -16.72 48.42 30.13
CA GLN A 336 -16.18 49.67 30.69
C GLN A 336 -15.58 50.58 29.60
N TYR A 337 -14.86 50.00 28.60
CA TYR A 337 -14.33 50.78 27.47
C TYR A 337 -15.45 51.32 26.55
N LYS A 338 -16.55 50.56 26.34
CA LYS A 338 -17.72 51.05 25.56
C LYS A 338 -18.34 52.33 26.20
N SER A 339 -18.30 52.45 27.52
CA SER A 339 -18.83 53.63 28.23
C SER A 339 -17.97 54.88 28.06
N LEU A 340 -16.71 54.72 27.66
CA LEU A 340 -15.75 55.83 27.49
C LEU A 340 -15.70 56.37 26.05
N ILE A 341 -16.34 55.70 25.09
CA ILE A 341 -16.37 56.14 23.69
C ILE A 341 -17.50 57.16 23.48
N PRO A 342 -17.22 58.33 22.92
CA PRO A 342 -18.24 59.35 22.63
C PRO A 342 -19.31 58.81 21.66
N ILE A 343 -20.53 59.27 21.82
CA ILE A 343 -21.71 58.78 21.11
C ILE A 343 -21.59 58.87 19.57
N SER A 344 -20.72 59.71 19.03
CA SER A 344 -20.47 59.92 17.62
C SER A 344 -19.77 58.73 16.91
N ASP A 345 -19.08 57.84 17.64
CA ASP A 345 -18.26 56.76 17.05
C ASP A 345 -18.76 55.34 17.35
N LYS A 346 -20.00 55.19 17.89
CA LYS A 346 -20.54 53.86 18.25
C LYS A 346 -20.82 52.93 17.05
N GLY A 347 -20.97 53.49 15.87
CA GLY A 347 -21.22 52.71 14.64
C GLY A 347 -20.02 51.92 14.12
N PHE A 348 -18.77 52.33 14.47
CA PHE A 348 -17.56 51.64 14.00
C PHE A 348 -17.13 50.46 14.87
N VAL A 349 -17.68 50.33 16.07
CA VAL A 349 -17.25 49.28 17.04
C VAL A 349 -18.12 48.01 16.93
N GLU A 350 -19.33 48.10 16.38
CA GLU A 350 -20.22 46.95 16.18
C GLU A 350 -19.80 46.06 14.97
N GLU A 351 -19.18 46.65 13.95
CA GLU A 351 -18.68 45.85 12.79
C GLU A 351 -17.36 45.11 13.06
N ALA A 352 -16.63 45.44 14.11
CA ALA A 352 -15.36 44.78 14.46
C ALA A 352 -15.51 43.62 15.46
N LEU A 353 -16.73 43.34 15.94
CA LEU A 353 -17.02 42.35 16.98
C LEU A 353 -17.95 41.21 16.52
N LEU A 354 -18.27 41.17 15.21
CA LEU A 354 -18.91 40.05 14.50
C LEU A 354 -17.86 39.28 13.72
#